data_8c5b065fcf861a6aac2878a0758608c8
#
_entry.id   8c5b065fcf861a6aac2878a0758608c8
#
_cell.length_a   1.000
_cell.length_b   1.000
_cell.length_c   1.000
_cell.angle_alpha   90.00
_cell.angle_beta   90.00
_cell.angle_gamma   90.00
#
_symmetry.space_group_name_H-M   'P 1'
#
loop_
_entity.id
_entity.type
_entity.pdbx_description
1 polymer ?
#
loop_
_entity_poly.entity_id
_entity_poly.type
_entity_poly.pdbx_seq_one_letter_code
_entity_poly.pdbx_strand_id
1 'polypeptide(L)'
;MVKIGYLGPEGSFSQLATKIWINKLNLKRDEVDFITSTTIPFLIESIEKGIVDYSILPLENSIEGNVNITIDALIQSSTRIVGEIIVKINHCLAVKSETVAVKEKLQVIYSHPQALSQCYHYLTKHFPKANFIAVESTSKAAQTVAQGKETAGAVCSKQAAINNNLFIIAENIQDHADNKTRFIAVGKKNPISGEKNKTTLIIALPENKPGGLYKVLKEFADERINLTKIESRPTKKELGEYLFF
;
A
#
# COMPACT_ATOMS: atom_id res chain seq x y z
N MET A 1 -2.05 25.43 4.29
CA MET A 1 -2.57 24.10 3.95
C MET A 1 -1.43 23.10 3.96
N VAL A 2 -1.61 21.97 4.63
CA VAL A 2 -0.64 20.87 4.63
C VAL A 2 -0.79 20.07 3.35
N LYS A 3 0.29 19.86 2.61
CA LYS A 3 0.29 19.12 1.36
C LYS A 3 0.69 17.67 1.60
N ILE A 4 -0.16 16.73 1.22
CA ILE A 4 0.08 15.30 1.44
C ILE A 4 0.01 14.52 0.13
N GLY A 5 1.15 13.89 -0.21
CA GLY A 5 1.27 13.00 -1.36
C GLY A 5 0.81 11.56 -1.04
N TYR A 6 0.21 10.87 -2.00
CA TYR A 6 -0.08 9.45 -1.89
C TYR A 6 -0.12 8.75 -3.25
N LEU A 7 0.08 7.43 -3.26
CA LEU A 7 0.01 6.61 -4.47
C LEU A 7 -1.46 6.50 -4.92
N GLY A 8 -1.76 7.13 -6.06
CA GLY A 8 -3.09 7.10 -6.66
C GLY A 8 -3.49 5.74 -7.23
N PRO A 9 -4.65 5.65 -7.85
CA PRO A 9 -5.66 6.70 -8.01
C PRO A 9 -6.52 6.92 -6.75
N GLU A 10 -7.49 7.84 -6.84
CA GLU A 10 -8.51 7.99 -5.79
C GLU A 10 -9.30 6.70 -5.56
N GLY A 11 -9.77 6.48 -4.32
CA GLY A 11 -10.39 5.23 -3.91
C GLY A 11 -9.40 4.12 -3.56
N SER A 12 -8.07 4.35 -3.72
CA SER A 12 -7.03 3.38 -3.35
C SER A 12 -6.90 3.22 -1.83
N PHE A 13 -6.29 2.10 -1.39
CA PHE A 13 -5.92 1.90 0.01
C PHE A 13 -4.89 2.92 0.49
N SER A 14 -4.06 3.45 -0.41
CA SER A 14 -3.15 4.56 -0.11
C SER A 14 -3.91 5.83 0.26
N GLN A 15 -5.00 6.16 -0.43
CA GLN A 15 -5.87 7.27 -0.04
C GLN A 15 -6.53 7.03 1.31
N LEU A 16 -6.97 5.80 1.60
CA LEU A 16 -7.53 5.45 2.91
C LEU A 16 -6.49 5.64 4.02
N ALA A 17 -5.25 5.17 3.82
CA ALA A 17 -4.15 5.39 4.75
C ALA A 17 -3.89 6.88 4.96
N THR A 18 -3.96 7.69 3.90
CA THR A 18 -3.79 9.14 3.97
C THR A 18 -4.89 9.81 4.83
N LYS A 19 -6.15 9.41 4.67
CA LYS A 19 -7.25 9.91 5.51
C LYS A 19 -7.03 9.57 6.99
N ILE A 20 -6.56 8.35 7.29
CA ILE A 20 -6.22 7.95 8.66
C ILE A 20 -5.07 8.80 9.21
N TRP A 21 -4.04 9.09 8.39
CA TRP A 21 -2.92 9.94 8.80
C TRP A 21 -3.35 11.37 9.13
N ILE A 22 -4.22 11.96 8.31
CA ILE A 22 -4.80 13.29 8.55
C ILE A 22 -5.49 13.34 9.92
N ASN A 23 -6.29 12.32 10.23
CA ASN A 23 -6.95 12.23 11.53
C ASN A 23 -5.94 12.12 12.69
N LYS A 24 -4.83 11.40 12.52
CA LYS A 24 -3.75 11.34 13.51
C LYS A 24 -3.05 12.68 13.74
N LEU A 25 -3.00 13.52 12.71
CA LEU A 25 -2.48 14.89 12.80
C LEU A 25 -3.50 15.89 13.36
N ASN A 26 -4.74 15.46 13.65
CA ASN A 26 -5.86 16.32 14.03
C ASN A 26 -6.14 17.44 13.01
N LEU A 27 -5.88 17.19 11.74
CA LEU A 27 -6.15 18.14 10.65
C LEU A 27 -7.57 17.92 10.10
N LYS A 28 -8.23 19.04 9.74
CA LYS A 28 -9.50 18.98 9.00
C LYS A 28 -9.25 18.80 7.52
N ARG A 29 -10.27 18.35 6.79
CA ARG A 29 -10.15 18.07 5.34
C ARG A 29 -9.83 19.32 4.52
N ASP A 30 -10.34 20.47 4.90
CA ASP A 30 -10.14 21.78 4.28
C ASP A 30 -8.74 22.39 4.55
N GLU A 31 -8.01 21.84 5.52
CA GLU A 31 -6.63 22.22 5.83
C GLU A 31 -5.58 21.44 5.02
N VAL A 32 -6.04 20.44 4.21
CA VAL A 32 -5.15 19.51 3.51
C VAL A 32 -5.36 19.58 1.99
N ASP A 33 -4.25 19.72 1.28
CA ASP A 33 -4.16 19.60 -0.17
C ASP A 33 -3.58 18.21 -0.54
N PHE A 34 -4.29 17.47 -1.39
CA PHE A 34 -3.89 16.13 -1.81
C PHE A 34 -3.18 16.17 -3.16
N ILE A 35 -2.01 15.52 -3.20
CA ILE A 35 -1.23 15.33 -4.42
C ILE A 35 -1.14 13.83 -4.72
N THR A 36 -1.75 13.39 -5.82
CA THR A 36 -1.68 12.00 -6.26
C THR A 36 -0.50 11.79 -7.21
N SER A 37 0.13 10.64 -7.11
CA SER A 37 1.15 10.20 -8.05
C SER A 37 0.96 8.73 -8.42
N THR A 38 1.43 8.35 -9.58
CA THR A 38 1.48 6.96 -10.05
C THR A 38 2.74 6.22 -9.62
N THR A 39 3.74 6.94 -9.08
CA THR A 39 5.04 6.35 -8.71
C THR A 39 5.48 6.74 -7.29
N ILE A 40 6.06 5.78 -6.58
CA ILE A 40 6.61 5.98 -5.24
C ILE A 40 7.86 6.87 -5.25
N PRO A 41 8.84 6.72 -6.17
CA PRO A 41 9.99 7.60 -6.22
C PRO A 41 9.62 9.07 -6.35
N PHE A 42 8.64 9.42 -7.20
CA PHE A 42 8.18 10.80 -7.33
C PHE A 42 7.62 11.37 -6.01
N LEU A 43 6.92 10.55 -5.23
CA LEU A 43 6.36 10.97 -3.94
C LEU A 43 7.46 11.30 -2.91
N ILE A 44 8.55 10.54 -2.90
CA ILE A 44 9.71 10.80 -2.04
C ILE A 44 10.45 12.05 -2.52
N GLU A 45 10.73 12.15 -3.81
CA GLU A 45 11.37 13.34 -4.41
C GLU A 45 10.55 14.62 -4.15
N SER A 46 9.22 14.51 -4.18
CA SER A 46 8.31 15.64 -3.90
C SER A 46 8.47 16.18 -2.48
N ILE A 47 8.80 15.32 -1.49
CA ILE A 47 9.14 15.78 -0.14
C ILE A 47 10.47 16.52 -0.17
N GLU A 48 11.49 15.98 -0.83
CA GLU A 48 12.81 16.57 -0.91
C GLU A 48 12.79 17.95 -1.60
N LYS A 49 11.95 18.11 -2.60
CA LYS A 49 11.71 19.38 -3.30
C LYS A 49 10.76 20.33 -2.55
N GLY A 50 10.15 19.91 -1.44
CA GLY A 50 9.19 20.73 -0.69
C GLY A 50 7.85 20.94 -1.41
N ILE A 51 7.52 20.09 -2.38
CA ILE A 51 6.24 20.11 -3.09
C ILE A 51 5.14 19.58 -2.16
N VAL A 52 5.46 18.58 -1.33
CA VAL A 52 4.59 18.04 -0.28
C VAL A 52 5.28 18.04 1.07
N ASP A 53 4.48 18.14 2.15
CA ASP A 53 4.97 18.07 3.53
C ASP A 53 5.15 16.60 3.97
N TYR A 54 4.25 15.74 3.52
CA TYR A 54 4.26 14.30 3.80
C TYR A 54 3.91 13.50 2.55
N SER A 55 4.41 12.27 2.50
CA SER A 55 3.95 11.26 1.55
C SER A 55 3.56 9.97 2.27
N ILE A 56 2.42 9.40 1.89
CA ILE A 56 1.92 8.14 2.46
C ILE A 56 2.21 7.02 1.47
N LEU A 57 3.08 6.10 1.88
CA LEU A 57 3.64 5.05 1.03
C LEU A 57 3.36 3.67 1.61
N PRO A 58 2.98 2.67 0.78
CA PRO A 58 2.91 1.28 1.24
C PRO A 58 4.33 0.74 1.48
N LEU A 59 4.57 0.10 2.61
CA LEU A 59 5.86 -0.49 2.96
C LEU A 59 5.84 -2.01 2.92
N GLU A 60 4.74 -2.62 3.40
CA GLU A 60 4.63 -4.05 3.58
C GLU A 60 3.16 -4.48 3.58
N ASN A 61 2.88 -5.62 2.94
CA ASN A 61 1.58 -6.28 3.03
C ASN A 61 1.75 -7.64 3.72
N SER A 62 0.82 -8.02 4.59
CA SER A 62 0.90 -9.26 5.39
C SER A 62 0.84 -10.55 4.57
N ILE A 63 0.42 -10.50 3.31
CA ILE A 63 0.33 -11.65 2.40
C ILE A 63 1.45 -11.60 1.36
N GLU A 64 1.63 -10.45 0.71
CA GLU A 64 2.56 -10.28 -0.41
C GLU A 64 3.99 -9.92 0.02
N GLY A 65 4.15 -9.51 1.29
CA GLY A 65 5.45 -9.09 1.80
C GLY A 65 5.80 -7.63 1.48
N ASN A 66 7.06 -7.39 1.23
CA ASN A 66 7.62 -6.05 1.16
C ASN A 66 7.31 -5.31 -0.16
N VAL A 67 7.08 -4.01 -0.05
CA VAL A 67 7.05 -3.11 -1.20
C VAL A 67 8.48 -2.61 -1.47
N ASN A 68 9.25 -3.40 -2.20
CA ASN A 68 10.68 -3.19 -2.42
C ASN A 68 11.02 -1.81 -2.97
N ILE A 69 10.19 -1.27 -3.87
CA ILE A 69 10.39 0.06 -4.45
C ILE A 69 10.34 1.17 -3.37
N THR A 70 9.53 1.00 -2.32
CA THR A 70 9.48 1.95 -1.20
C THR A 70 10.77 1.90 -0.39
N ILE A 71 11.26 0.69 -0.09
CA ILE A 71 12.51 0.52 0.66
C ILE A 71 13.68 1.10 -0.12
N ASP A 72 13.79 0.76 -1.40
CA ASP A 72 14.86 1.25 -2.28
C ASP A 72 14.86 2.79 -2.38
N ALA A 73 13.69 3.41 -2.49
CA ALA A 73 13.57 4.84 -2.57
C ALA A 73 13.92 5.54 -1.23
N LEU A 74 13.55 4.93 -0.09
CA LEU A 74 13.95 5.43 1.23
C LEU A 74 15.47 5.38 1.44
N ILE A 75 16.12 4.28 1.01
CA ILE A 75 17.59 4.13 1.12
C ILE A 75 18.32 5.27 0.40
N GLN A 76 17.77 5.76 -0.71
CA GLN A 76 18.39 6.80 -1.54
C GLN A 76 18.00 8.22 -1.15
N SER A 77 17.10 8.40 -0.17
CA SER A 77 16.54 9.69 0.19
C SER A 77 17.06 10.23 1.51
N SER A 78 16.97 11.55 1.67
CA SER A 78 17.22 12.24 2.95
C SER A 78 15.97 12.33 3.84
N THR A 79 14.85 11.75 3.39
CA THR A 79 13.58 11.79 4.10
C THR A 79 13.56 10.83 5.29
N ARG A 80 12.59 11.00 6.18
CA ARG A 80 12.43 10.17 7.39
C ARG A 80 11.04 9.62 7.50
N ILE A 81 10.92 8.41 8.05
CA ILE A 81 9.64 7.86 8.47
C ILE A 81 9.21 8.63 9.72
N VAL A 82 8.04 9.27 9.65
CA VAL A 82 7.48 10.11 10.72
C VAL A 82 6.24 9.48 11.36
N GLY A 83 5.75 8.38 10.79
CA GLY A 83 4.63 7.64 11.34
C GLY A 83 4.30 6.36 10.59
N GLU A 84 3.46 5.54 11.21
CA GLU A 84 2.99 4.26 10.68
C GLU A 84 1.47 4.22 10.68
N ILE A 85 0.89 3.67 9.62
CA ILE A 85 -0.54 3.45 9.45
C ILE A 85 -0.77 1.99 9.02
N ILE A 86 -1.57 1.25 9.79
CA ILE A 86 -1.99 -0.11 9.42
C ILE A 86 -3.40 -0.04 8.85
N VAL A 87 -3.56 -0.52 7.62
CA VAL A 87 -4.86 -0.57 6.94
C VAL A 87 -5.25 -2.02 6.71
N LYS A 88 -6.45 -2.40 7.14
CA LYS A 88 -7.05 -3.68 6.77
C LYS A 88 -7.47 -3.62 5.30
N ILE A 89 -7.08 -4.62 4.52
CA ILE A 89 -7.37 -4.70 3.10
C ILE A 89 -8.60 -5.58 2.91
N ASN A 90 -9.73 -4.94 2.68
CA ASN A 90 -10.99 -5.60 2.38
C ASN A 90 -11.38 -5.31 0.94
N HIS A 91 -11.68 -6.37 0.21
CA HIS A 91 -12.16 -6.27 -1.17
C HIS A 91 -13.67 -6.46 -1.22
N CYS A 92 -14.33 -5.71 -2.08
CA CYS A 92 -15.73 -5.92 -2.44
C CYS A 92 -15.86 -6.23 -3.93
N LEU A 93 -16.95 -6.89 -4.29
CA LEU A 93 -17.37 -7.02 -5.68
C LEU A 93 -18.46 -5.98 -5.94
N ALA A 94 -18.21 -5.11 -6.91
CA ALA A 94 -19.08 -4.02 -7.26
C ALA A 94 -19.46 -4.07 -8.74
N VAL A 95 -20.69 -3.65 -9.06
CA VAL A 95 -21.28 -3.68 -10.40
C VAL A 95 -21.97 -2.34 -10.73
N LYS A 96 -22.25 -2.10 -11.99
CA LYS A 96 -22.85 -0.84 -12.44
C LYS A 96 -24.34 -0.69 -12.06
N SER A 97 -25.07 -1.80 -11.96
CA SER A 97 -26.51 -1.80 -11.72
C SER A 97 -26.91 -2.98 -10.82
N GLU A 98 -27.89 -2.78 -9.93
CA GLU A 98 -28.42 -3.86 -9.06
C GLU A 98 -29.02 -5.02 -9.89
N THR A 99 -29.55 -4.76 -11.08
CA THR A 99 -30.11 -5.81 -11.94
C THR A 99 -29.08 -6.79 -12.46
N VAL A 100 -27.79 -6.43 -12.38
CA VAL A 100 -26.64 -7.29 -12.74
C VAL A 100 -26.23 -8.19 -11.55
N ALA A 101 -26.74 -7.95 -10.36
CA ALA A 101 -26.43 -8.71 -9.15
C ALA A 101 -26.81 -10.20 -9.25
N VAL A 102 -27.57 -10.60 -10.28
CA VAL A 102 -27.85 -12.01 -10.54
C VAL A 102 -26.55 -12.68 -11.02
N LYS A 103 -26.03 -13.62 -10.21
CA LYS A 103 -24.75 -14.35 -10.39
C LYS A 103 -24.49 -14.88 -11.81
N GLU A 104 -25.55 -15.15 -12.56
CA GLU A 104 -25.47 -15.70 -13.93
C GLU A 104 -25.17 -14.64 -15.01
N LYS A 105 -25.27 -13.35 -14.70
CA LYS A 105 -25.10 -12.27 -15.69
C LYS A 105 -23.68 -11.69 -15.76
N LEU A 106 -22.82 -11.87 -14.75
CA LEU A 106 -21.45 -11.40 -14.81
C LEU A 106 -20.61 -12.24 -15.76
N GLN A 107 -20.15 -11.62 -16.84
CA GLN A 107 -19.30 -12.25 -17.86
C GLN A 107 -17.83 -11.93 -17.64
N VAL A 108 -17.52 -10.74 -17.06
CA VAL A 108 -16.17 -10.27 -16.87
C VAL A 108 -16.03 -9.63 -15.47
N ILE A 109 -14.92 -9.94 -14.80
CA ILE A 109 -14.56 -9.31 -13.52
C ILE A 109 -13.16 -8.72 -13.65
N TYR A 110 -13.07 -7.40 -13.43
CA TYR A 110 -11.83 -6.64 -13.51
C TYR A 110 -11.23 -6.45 -12.11
N SER A 111 -9.92 -6.58 -11.99
CA SER A 111 -9.15 -6.06 -10.85
C SER A 111 -7.65 -6.05 -11.11
N HIS A 112 -6.87 -5.56 -10.13
CA HIS A 112 -5.43 -5.78 -10.10
C HIS A 112 -5.13 -7.27 -9.95
N PRO A 113 -4.07 -7.83 -10.59
CA PRO A 113 -3.73 -9.25 -10.51
C PRO A 113 -3.71 -9.79 -9.07
N GLN A 114 -3.09 -9.05 -8.17
CA GLN A 114 -3.00 -9.38 -6.75
C GLN A 114 -4.38 -9.51 -6.08
N ALA A 115 -5.31 -8.59 -6.34
CA ALA A 115 -6.64 -8.63 -5.76
C ALA A 115 -7.49 -9.78 -6.35
N LEU A 116 -7.32 -10.11 -7.65
CA LEU A 116 -7.92 -11.29 -8.25
C LEU A 116 -7.42 -12.59 -7.59
N SER A 117 -6.11 -12.68 -7.35
CA SER A 117 -5.51 -13.81 -6.64
C SER A 117 -6.02 -13.93 -5.20
N GLN A 118 -6.11 -12.82 -4.47
CA GLN A 118 -6.58 -12.78 -3.09
C GLN A 118 -8.07 -13.08 -2.92
N CYS A 119 -8.85 -13.02 -3.99
CA CYS A 119 -10.29 -13.32 -4.01
C CYS A 119 -10.62 -14.57 -4.86
N TYR A 120 -9.62 -15.35 -5.23
CA TYR A 120 -9.75 -16.41 -6.25
C TYR A 120 -10.80 -17.47 -5.89
N HIS A 121 -10.79 -17.96 -4.66
CA HIS A 121 -11.74 -19.00 -4.23
C HIS A 121 -13.18 -18.48 -4.21
N TYR A 122 -13.38 -17.26 -3.72
CA TYR A 122 -14.69 -16.63 -3.75
C TYR A 122 -15.19 -16.45 -5.18
N LEU A 123 -14.35 -15.90 -6.08
CA LEU A 123 -14.73 -15.60 -7.45
C LEU A 123 -15.03 -16.86 -8.26
N THR A 124 -14.20 -17.88 -8.18
CA THR A 124 -14.40 -19.13 -8.92
C THR A 124 -15.62 -19.92 -8.43
N LYS A 125 -15.89 -19.87 -7.12
CA LYS A 125 -17.06 -20.53 -6.53
C LYS A 125 -18.37 -19.85 -6.95
N HIS A 126 -18.41 -18.51 -6.99
CA HIS A 126 -19.65 -17.77 -7.20
C HIS A 126 -19.86 -17.34 -8.66
N PHE A 127 -18.78 -17.21 -9.45
CA PHE A 127 -18.79 -16.73 -10.83
C PHE A 127 -17.91 -17.62 -11.74
N PRO A 128 -18.17 -18.94 -11.80
CA PRO A 128 -17.30 -19.90 -12.52
C PRO A 128 -17.24 -19.68 -14.03
N LYS A 129 -18.19 -18.92 -14.60
CA LYS A 129 -18.26 -18.62 -16.04
C LYS A 129 -17.69 -17.23 -16.38
N ALA A 130 -17.31 -16.41 -15.39
CA ALA A 130 -16.78 -15.09 -15.63
C ALA A 130 -15.30 -15.13 -16.01
N ASN A 131 -14.89 -14.28 -16.94
CA ASN A 131 -13.49 -14.06 -17.28
C ASN A 131 -12.88 -13.05 -16.31
N PHE A 132 -11.73 -13.36 -15.72
CA PHE A 132 -11.00 -12.44 -14.84
C PHE A 132 -9.95 -11.68 -15.64
N ILE A 133 -10.09 -10.35 -15.70
CA ILE A 133 -9.21 -9.48 -16.49
C ILE A 133 -8.41 -8.58 -15.56
N ALA A 134 -7.08 -8.66 -15.71
CA ALA A 134 -6.15 -7.84 -14.97
C ALA A 134 -6.11 -6.39 -15.50
N VAL A 135 -6.12 -5.42 -14.57
CA VAL A 135 -5.93 -4.00 -14.82
C VAL A 135 -4.93 -3.40 -13.82
N GLU A 136 -4.49 -2.19 -14.06
CA GLU A 136 -3.40 -1.53 -13.34
C GLU A 136 -3.64 -1.37 -11.83
N SER A 137 -4.90 -1.24 -11.39
CA SER A 137 -5.26 -1.11 -9.97
C SER A 137 -6.71 -1.50 -9.71
N THR A 138 -7.04 -1.81 -8.44
CA THR A 138 -8.41 -2.07 -8.00
C THR A 138 -9.34 -0.86 -8.23
N SER A 139 -8.84 0.34 -8.07
CA SER A 139 -9.60 1.57 -8.34
C SER A 139 -9.81 1.79 -9.85
N LYS A 140 -8.83 1.42 -10.68
CA LYS A 140 -8.99 1.42 -12.15
C LYS A 140 -10.05 0.42 -12.59
N ALA A 141 -10.12 -0.74 -11.94
CA ALA A 141 -11.19 -1.72 -12.18
C ALA A 141 -12.58 -1.12 -11.94
N ALA A 142 -12.76 -0.40 -10.82
CA ALA A 142 -14.02 0.28 -10.53
C ALA A 142 -14.37 1.32 -11.60
N GLN A 143 -13.41 2.15 -12.04
CA GLN A 143 -13.61 3.11 -13.13
C GLN A 143 -13.99 2.43 -14.45
N THR A 144 -13.31 1.33 -14.79
CA THR A 144 -13.58 0.56 -16.01
C THR A 144 -15.00 0.01 -16.01
N VAL A 145 -15.47 -0.53 -14.88
CA VAL A 145 -16.85 -1.05 -14.75
C VAL A 145 -17.88 0.08 -14.82
N ALA A 146 -17.64 1.22 -14.18
CA ALA A 146 -18.54 2.36 -14.22
C ALA A 146 -18.76 2.89 -15.65
N GLN A 147 -17.73 2.86 -16.49
CA GLN A 147 -17.77 3.32 -17.89
C GLN A 147 -18.14 2.20 -18.88
N GLY A 148 -18.06 0.94 -18.43
CA GLY A 148 -18.20 -0.25 -19.27
C GLY A 148 -19.62 -0.78 -19.38
N LYS A 149 -19.70 -2.07 -19.81
CA LYS A 149 -20.95 -2.82 -19.96
C LYS A 149 -21.54 -3.22 -18.62
N GLU A 150 -22.85 -3.40 -18.54
CA GLU A 150 -23.56 -3.84 -17.33
C GLU A 150 -23.19 -5.25 -16.88
N THR A 151 -22.70 -6.13 -17.79
CA THR A 151 -22.26 -7.50 -17.47
C THR A 151 -20.87 -7.59 -16.85
N ALA A 152 -20.29 -6.46 -16.44
CA ALA A 152 -18.97 -6.38 -15.84
C ALA A 152 -19.04 -6.11 -14.34
N GLY A 153 -18.12 -6.73 -13.58
CA GLY A 153 -17.89 -6.46 -12.16
C GLY A 153 -16.46 -6.02 -11.87
N ALA A 154 -16.26 -5.34 -10.76
CA ALA A 154 -14.95 -4.93 -10.26
C ALA A 154 -14.71 -5.49 -8.87
N VAL A 155 -13.56 -6.13 -8.66
CA VAL A 155 -13.03 -6.36 -7.32
C VAL A 155 -12.24 -5.11 -6.93
N CYS A 156 -12.71 -4.37 -5.91
CA CYS A 156 -12.13 -3.11 -5.52
C CYS A 156 -12.33 -2.81 -4.03
N SER A 157 -11.79 -1.68 -3.56
CA SER A 157 -12.10 -1.15 -2.23
C SER A 157 -13.54 -0.61 -2.20
N LYS A 158 -14.16 -0.62 -1.01
CA LYS A 158 -15.48 0.01 -0.81
C LYS A 158 -15.50 1.47 -1.26
N GLN A 159 -14.42 2.21 -0.98
CA GLN A 159 -14.31 3.62 -1.37
C GLN A 159 -14.23 3.80 -2.89
N ALA A 160 -13.51 2.91 -3.59
CA ALA A 160 -13.45 2.96 -5.06
C ALA A 160 -14.83 2.67 -5.68
N ALA A 161 -15.59 1.74 -5.14
CA ALA A 161 -16.97 1.49 -5.58
C ALA A 161 -17.86 2.72 -5.40
N ILE A 162 -17.84 3.33 -4.21
CA ILE A 162 -18.63 4.54 -3.89
C ILE A 162 -18.24 5.70 -4.81
N ASN A 163 -16.95 5.97 -4.98
CA ASN A 163 -16.47 7.08 -5.82
C ASN A 163 -16.88 6.94 -7.29
N ASN A 164 -17.18 5.73 -7.76
CA ASN A 164 -17.59 5.44 -9.12
C ASN A 164 -19.08 5.12 -9.24
N ASN A 165 -19.88 5.37 -8.21
CA ASN A 165 -21.33 5.11 -8.15
C ASN A 165 -21.68 3.66 -8.50
N LEU A 166 -20.88 2.69 -8.06
CA LEU A 166 -21.13 1.26 -8.27
C LEU A 166 -21.92 0.66 -7.09
N PHE A 167 -22.76 -0.31 -7.40
CA PHE A 167 -23.45 -1.13 -6.41
C PHE A 167 -22.56 -2.23 -5.89
N ILE A 168 -22.38 -2.32 -4.58
CA ILE A 168 -21.62 -3.38 -3.92
C ILE A 168 -22.54 -4.58 -3.71
N ILE A 169 -22.23 -5.68 -4.39
CA ILE A 169 -23.04 -6.92 -4.32
C ILE A 169 -22.47 -7.95 -3.34
N ALA A 170 -21.21 -7.81 -2.96
CA ALA A 170 -20.57 -8.61 -1.92
C ALA A 170 -19.42 -7.83 -1.27
N GLU A 171 -19.32 -7.92 0.05
CA GLU A 171 -18.21 -7.34 0.83
C GLU A 171 -17.33 -8.42 1.43
N ASN A 172 -16.06 -8.07 1.72
CA ASN A 172 -15.09 -8.95 2.37
C ASN A 172 -14.88 -10.28 1.63
N ILE A 173 -14.74 -10.19 0.32
CA ILE A 173 -14.63 -11.36 -0.58
C ILE A 173 -13.22 -11.94 -0.67
N GLN A 174 -12.24 -11.38 0.01
CA GLN A 174 -10.86 -11.90 0.06
C GLN A 174 -10.80 -13.23 0.81
N ASP A 175 -9.98 -14.15 0.31
CA ASP A 175 -9.82 -15.51 0.86
C ASP A 175 -9.16 -15.51 2.25
N HIS A 176 -8.34 -14.49 2.55
CA HIS A 176 -7.68 -14.29 3.84
C HIS A 176 -8.23 -13.06 4.57
N ALA A 177 -8.91 -13.28 5.69
CA ALA A 177 -9.59 -12.22 6.46
C ALA A 177 -8.64 -11.20 7.12
N ASP A 178 -7.39 -11.60 7.40
CA ASP A 178 -6.41 -10.79 8.13
C ASP A 178 -5.40 -10.09 7.23
N ASN A 179 -5.76 -9.83 5.98
CA ASN A 179 -4.94 -9.06 5.06
C ASN A 179 -4.79 -7.60 5.55
N LYS A 180 -3.56 -7.18 5.79
CA LYS A 180 -3.23 -5.82 6.25
C LYS A 180 -2.05 -5.28 5.46
N THR A 181 -2.11 -4.00 5.14
CA THR A 181 -0.97 -3.28 4.58
C THR A 181 -0.48 -2.26 5.60
N ARG A 182 0.82 -2.29 5.84
CA ARG A 182 1.54 -1.27 6.58
C ARG A 182 1.92 -0.16 5.62
N PHE A 183 1.41 1.03 5.89
CA PHE A 183 1.82 2.27 5.25
C PHE A 183 2.71 3.05 6.19
N ILE A 184 3.59 3.85 5.62
CA ILE A 184 4.42 4.82 6.34
C ILE A 184 4.09 6.22 5.90
N ALA A 185 4.09 7.15 6.84
CA ALA A 185 4.17 8.57 6.55
C ALA A 185 5.64 8.96 6.52
N VAL A 186 6.05 9.60 5.44
CA VAL A 186 7.42 10.07 5.21
C VAL A 186 7.41 11.58 5.10
N GLY A 187 8.39 12.25 5.70
CA GLY A 187 8.51 13.72 5.71
C GLY A 187 9.92 14.18 6.08
N LYS A 188 10.15 15.49 6.10
CA LYS A 188 11.42 16.12 6.54
C LYS A 188 11.46 16.43 8.03
N LYS A 189 10.30 16.63 8.65
CA LYS A 189 10.18 17.00 10.07
C LYS A 189 10.49 15.81 10.96
N ASN A 190 10.85 16.06 12.21
CA ASN A 190 11.03 15.00 13.19
C ASN A 190 9.72 14.24 13.41
N PRO A 191 9.79 12.94 13.68
CA PRO A 191 8.62 12.14 13.97
C PRO A 191 7.87 12.72 15.19
N ILE A 192 6.54 12.53 15.18
CA ILE A 192 5.72 12.85 16.34
C ILE A 192 6.08 11.85 17.44
N SER A 193 6.54 12.32 18.59
CA SER A 193 6.86 11.47 19.73
C SER A 193 5.59 10.82 20.28
N GLY A 194 5.68 9.55 20.64
CA GLY A 194 4.60 8.77 21.24
C GLY A 194 5.15 7.76 22.25
N GLU A 195 4.27 7.14 23.01
CA GLU A 195 4.66 6.14 24.02
C GLU A 195 5.25 4.85 23.40
N LYS A 196 4.84 4.50 22.18
CA LYS A 196 5.33 3.32 21.43
C LYS A 196 5.97 3.77 20.13
N ASN A 197 7.29 3.74 20.10
CA ASN A 197 8.08 4.12 18.95
C ASN A 197 8.74 2.91 18.30
N LYS A 198 8.89 2.97 16.98
CA LYS A 198 9.73 2.07 16.19
C LYS A 198 10.82 2.90 15.52
N THR A 199 12.01 2.37 15.47
CA THR A 199 13.12 2.95 14.71
C THR A 199 13.39 2.10 13.48
N THR A 200 13.55 2.74 12.34
CA THR A 200 14.02 2.10 11.12
C THR A 200 15.47 2.51 10.91
N LEU A 201 16.32 1.53 10.65
CA LEU A 201 17.74 1.72 10.40
C LEU A 201 18.09 1.16 9.03
N ILE A 202 19.07 1.78 8.38
CA ILE A 202 19.72 1.25 7.18
C ILE A 202 21.19 1.05 7.54
N ILE A 203 21.65 -0.18 7.48
CA ILE A 203 22.99 -0.59 7.93
C ILE A 203 23.77 -1.08 6.72
N ALA A 204 24.90 -0.46 6.45
CA ALA A 204 25.92 -0.95 5.54
C ALA A 204 27.04 -1.65 6.32
N LEU A 205 27.41 -2.86 5.91
CA LEU A 205 28.59 -3.50 6.47
C LEU A 205 29.83 -2.94 5.80
N PRO A 206 30.91 -2.63 6.55
CA PRO A 206 32.14 -2.08 5.96
C PRO A 206 32.85 -3.09 5.07
N GLU A 207 32.65 -4.39 5.32
CA GLU A 207 33.21 -5.48 4.56
C GLU A 207 32.23 -6.66 4.46
N ASN A 208 32.17 -7.29 3.28
CA ASN A 208 31.38 -8.51 3.10
C ASN A 208 32.19 -9.73 3.56
N LYS A 209 32.21 -9.97 4.89
CA LYS A 209 32.92 -11.09 5.53
C LYS A 209 31.99 -11.95 6.37
N PRO A 210 32.29 -13.25 6.54
CA PRO A 210 31.56 -14.11 7.45
C PRO A 210 31.47 -13.51 8.86
N GLY A 211 30.25 -13.53 9.43
CA GLY A 211 29.98 -12.98 10.77
C GLY A 211 29.74 -11.46 10.81
N GLY A 212 29.83 -10.73 9.70
CA GLY A 212 29.58 -9.28 9.69
C GLY A 212 28.22 -8.91 10.23
N LEU A 213 27.16 -9.48 9.67
CA LEU A 213 25.78 -9.26 10.14
C LEU A 213 25.57 -9.74 11.58
N TYR A 214 26.16 -10.89 11.95
CA TYR A 214 26.09 -11.42 13.31
C TYR A 214 26.61 -10.40 14.36
N LYS A 215 27.72 -9.74 14.10
CA LYS A 215 28.26 -8.72 15.01
C LYS A 215 27.29 -7.58 15.23
N VAL A 216 26.63 -7.10 14.17
CA VAL A 216 25.62 -6.05 14.30
C VAL A 216 24.42 -6.53 15.13
N LEU A 217 23.89 -7.72 14.83
CA LEU A 217 22.75 -8.28 15.55
C LEU A 217 23.08 -8.55 17.03
N LYS A 218 24.34 -8.91 17.34
CA LYS A 218 24.83 -9.11 18.70
C LYS A 218 24.72 -7.82 19.53
N GLU A 219 25.09 -6.65 18.97
CA GLU A 219 24.99 -5.38 19.69
C GLU A 219 23.54 -5.07 20.08
N PHE A 220 22.57 -5.31 19.19
CA PHE A 220 21.15 -5.15 19.53
C PHE A 220 20.69 -6.12 20.61
N ALA A 221 21.16 -7.37 20.56
CA ALA A 221 20.81 -8.37 21.55
C ALA A 221 21.42 -8.06 22.95
N ASP A 222 22.68 -7.63 23.01
CA ASP A 222 23.38 -7.25 24.25
C ASP A 222 22.68 -6.03 24.91
N GLU A 223 22.22 -5.07 24.10
CA GLU A 223 21.45 -3.91 24.56
C GLU A 223 19.96 -4.21 24.80
N ARG A 224 19.52 -5.46 24.66
CA ARG A 224 18.12 -5.91 24.80
C ARG A 224 17.13 -5.16 23.89
N ILE A 225 17.58 -4.73 22.71
CA ILE A 225 16.75 -4.10 21.70
C ILE A 225 16.13 -5.19 20.82
N ASN A 226 14.80 -5.27 20.80
CA ASN A 226 14.09 -6.24 19.98
C ASN A 226 14.01 -5.74 18.52
N LEU A 227 14.45 -6.59 17.60
CA LEU A 227 14.31 -6.36 16.16
C LEU A 227 13.03 -7.03 15.66
N THR A 228 12.14 -6.27 15.05
CA THR A 228 10.84 -6.76 14.54
C THR A 228 10.88 -7.09 13.06
N LYS A 229 11.91 -6.66 12.34
CA LYS A 229 12.10 -6.91 10.91
C LYS A 229 13.57 -6.78 10.56
N ILE A 230 14.03 -7.59 9.65
CA ILE A 230 15.30 -7.44 8.94
C ILE A 230 15.11 -7.79 7.47
N GLU A 231 15.66 -6.97 6.59
CA GLU A 231 15.58 -7.13 5.14
C GLU A 231 16.94 -6.84 4.53
N SER A 232 17.44 -7.72 3.65
CA SER A 232 18.65 -7.44 2.88
C SER A 232 18.27 -6.84 1.52
N ARG A 233 18.91 -5.73 1.17
CA ARG A 233 18.70 -5.05 -0.11
C ARG A 233 20.04 -4.86 -0.84
N PRO A 234 20.13 -5.18 -2.15
CA PRO A 234 21.36 -4.95 -2.90
C PRO A 234 21.69 -3.45 -2.93
N THR A 235 22.98 -3.13 -2.79
CA THR A 235 23.46 -1.73 -2.88
C THR A 235 23.27 -1.14 -4.28
N LYS A 236 23.07 -1.97 -5.29
CA LYS A 236 23.02 -1.63 -6.73
C LYS A 236 24.34 -1.06 -7.27
N LYS A 237 25.44 -1.22 -6.53
CA LYS A 237 26.80 -0.84 -6.95
C LYS A 237 27.54 -2.05 -7.50
N GLU A 238 27.63 -3.12 -6.71
CA GLU A 238 28.28 -4.36 -7.08
C GLU A 238 27.44 -5.57 -6.69
N LEU A 239 27.58 -6.66 -7.44
CA LEU A 239 26.94 -7.94 -7.09
C LEU A 239 27.55 -8.49 -5.80
N GLY A 240 26.68 -8.90 -4.86
CA GLY A 240 27.12 -9.44 -3.58
C GLY A 240 27.22 -8.41 -2.46
N GLU A 241 27.05 -7.13 -2.74
CA GLU A 241 26.96 -6.08 -1.71
C GLU A 241 25.52 -5.81 -1.30
N TYR A 242 25.29 -5.80 0.02
CA TYR A 242 23.95 -5.63 0.61
C TYR A 242 23.94 -4.56 1.69
N LEU A 243 22.82 -3.85 1.76
CA LEU A 243 22.38 -3.06 2.90
C LEU A 243 21.34 -3.86 3.69
N PHE A 244 21.27 -3.64 4.99
CA PHE A 244 20.24 -4.23 5.87
C PHE A 244 19.30 -3.13 6.35
N PHE A 245 17.99 -3.39 6.15
CA PHE A 245 16.90 -2.48 6.50
C PHE A 245 16.10 -3.08 7.67
#